data_59dff3fc0aa44f1f5a32b84779ed74b2
#
_entry.id   59dff3fc0aa44f1f5a32b84779ed74b2
#
_cell.length_a   1.000
_cell.length_b   1.000
_cell.length_c   1.000
_cell.angle_alpha   90.00
_cell.angle_beta   90.00
_cell.angle_gamma   90.00
#
_symmetry.space_group_name_H-M   'P 1'
#
loop_
_entity.id
_entity.type
_entity.pdbx_description
1 polymer ?
#
loop_
_entity_poly.entity_id
_entity_poly.type
_entity_poly.pdbx_seq_one_letter_code
_entity_poly.pdbx_strand_id
1 'polypeptide(L)'
;MNATSESLLTDLYELTMAQAYLAQNMTDDAVFEFFVRKLPSHRNFFMAAGLEQVLTYLDTFHFSEHDLDWLERTGTFTPSTLAALHTMRFTGDVHAMPEGTVFFPHEPILRITAPLPEAQLVETRVMNLLNFQTMVASKACRSVLVAEGTPLIDFGLRRAHGAEAGLLAARASYLAGFAGTSNVLAGARFGIPTFGTMAHSFVQAHQGEADAFLHIAQAHPRHVVLLIDTYDTEAAAEKVVALASRLHSQGIAIHGVRLDSGDLADHARKVRHILDRGGLSDTKILVSGNLDEDRVQALVRSGAPIDRFAVGTAMTTSADAPYLDCAYKLQEYAGRACRKRSEGKSTWPGRKQVYRRLGQDGRLDGDTITVEGTTEPGRPLLHQVMRAGSRVAPDPSMDTIRQRAGLALAELPDTLRRLDQTASYEVRITEALTALAQQVDRHT
;
A
#
# COMPACT_ATOMS: atom_id res chain seq x y z
N MET A 1 16.50 -14.08 16.69
CA MET A 1 16.87 -14.14 15.27
C MET A 1 17.87 -13.04 15.04
N ASN A 2 19.12 -13.37 14.71
CA ASN A 2 20.10 -12.37 14.29
C ASN A 2 19.49 -11.64 13.08
N ALA A 3 19.58 -10.32 13.05
CA ALA A 3 19.12 -9.55 11.90
C ALA A 3 19.97 -9.96 10.69
N THR A 4 19.46 -10.90 9.89
CA THR A 4 19.99 -11.18 8.56
C THR A 4 19.79 -9.90 7.74
N SER A 5 20.83 -9.48 7.05
CA SER A 5 20.74 -8.37 6.08
C SER A 5 19.67 -8.72 5.04
N GLU A 6 18.85 -7.72 4.63
CA GLU A 6 17.84 -7.92 3.57
C GLU A 6 18.50 -8.13 2.19
N SER A 7 19.82 -8.02 2.08
CA SER A 7 20.55 -8.10 0.80
C SER A 7 20.50 -9.49 0.15
N LEU A 8 20.26 -10.56 0.93
CA LEU A 8 19.96 -11.88 0.39
C LEU A 8 18.50 -12.10 -0.03
N LEU A 9 17.60 -11.13 0.19
CA LEU A 9 16.25 -11.10 -0.40
C LEU A 9 16.32 -10.66 -1.86
N THR A 10 17.10 -11.41 -2.65
CA THR A 10 17.34 -11.16 -4.07
C THR A 10 17.24 -12.47 -4.85
N ASP A 11 17.01 -12.40 -6.15
CA ASP A 11 17.04 -13.55 -7.03
C ASP A 11 18.50 -13.88 -7.42
N LEU A 12 18.84 -15.15 -7.52
CA LEU A 12 20.20 -15.61 -7.79
C LEU A 12 20.81 -14.97 -9.05
N TYR A 13 19.99 -14.71 -10.09
CA TYR A 13 20.50 -14.11 -11.34
C TYR A 13 21.13 -12.73 -11.11
N GLU A 14 20.67 -11.95 -10.14
CA GLU A 14 21.23 -10.64 -9.82
C GLU A 14 22.68 -10.76 -9.32
N LEU A 15 22.94 -11.70 -8.43
CA LEU A 15 24.29 -12.00 -7.95
C LEU A 15 25.20 -12.56 -9.05
N THR A 16 24.66 -13.45 -9.91
CA THR A 16 25.46 -14.00 -11.03
C THR A 16 25.79 -12.93 -12.07
N MET A 17 24.86 -12.01 -12.35
CA MET A 17 25.12 -10.86 -13.22
C MET A 17 26.11 -9.89 -12.57
N ALA A 18 25.98 -9.60 -11.27
CA ALA A 18 26.92 -8.74 -10.55
C ALA A 18 28.35 -9.29 -10.64
N GLN A 19 28.56 -10.61 -10.47
CA GLN A 19 29.86 -11.24 -10.69
C GLN A 19 30.40 -10.98 -12.10
N ALA A 20 29.56 -11.13 -13.13
CA ALA A 20 29.95 -10.89 -14.52
C ALA A 20 30.29 -9.41 -14.77
N TYR A 21 29.50 -8.48 -14.24
CA TYR A 21 29.77 -7.05 -14.34
C TYR A 21 31.10 -6.67 -13.69
N LEU A 22 31.34 -7.13 -12.47
CA LEU A 22 32.60 -6.89 -11.74
C LEU A 22 33.81 -7.47 -12.47
N ALA A 23 33.70 -8.68 -13.01
CA ALA A 23 34.77 -9.32 -13.76
C ALA A 23 35.15 -8.58 -15.10
N GLN A 24 34.20 -7.84 -15.66
CA GLN A 24 34.36 -7.05 -16.85
C GLN A 24 34.57 -5.54 -16.59
N ASN A 25 34.70 -5.13 -15.32
CA ASN A 25 34.81 -3.73 -14.90
C ASN A 25 33.63 -2.86 -15.41
N MET A 26 32.43 -3.44 -15.50
CA MET A 26 31.20 -2.72 -15.86
C MET A 26 30.61 -2.04 -14.64
N THR A 27 31.22 -0.93 -14.22
CA THR A 27 30.88 -0.19 -13.00
C THR A 27 30.41 1.24 -13.27
N ASP A 28 30.22 1.61 -14.52
CA ASP A 28 29.64 2.90 -14.87
C ASP A 28 28.19 3.01 -14.39
N ASP A 29 27.68 4.24 -14.31
CA ASP A 29 26.32 4.53 -13.91
C ASP A 29 25.30 3.87 -14.84
N ALA A 30 24.34 3.20 -14.23
CA ALA A 30 23.17 2.64 -14.86
C ALA A 30 21.91 3.31 -14.33
N VAL A 31 20.92 3.48 -15.20
CA VAL A 31 19.61 4.02 -14.85
C VAL A 31 18.58 2.93 -15.01
N PHE A 32 17.90 2.60 -13.90
CA PHE A 32 16.77 1.69 -13.87
C PHE A 32 15.51 2.44 -13.46
N GLU A 33 14.38 2.03 -14.00
CA GLU A 33 13.08 2.57 -13.62
C GLU A 33 12.10 1.48 -13.28
N PHE A 34 11.32 1.73 -12.20
CA PHE A 34 10.16 0.91 -11.82
C PHE A 34 8.88 1.55 -12.35
N PHE A 35 8.05 0.76 -13.01
CA PHE A 35 6.73 1.14 -13.52
C PHE A 35 5.80 -0.07 -13.57
N VAL A 36 4.50 0.17 -13.73
CA VAL A 36 3.49 -0.88 -13.95
C VAL A 36 3.01 -0.82 -15.40
N ARG A 37 2.90 -1.97 -16.10
CA ARG A 37 2.58 -2.00 -17.54
C ARG A 37 1.12 -1.80 -17.85
N LYS A 38 0.24 -2.33 -17.00
CA LYS A 38 -1.22 -2.27 -17.22
C LYS A 38 -1.97 -2.25 -15.92
N LEU A 39 -3.13 -1.63 -15.94
CA LEU A 39 -4.09 -1.69 -14.84
C LEU A 39 -4.69 -3.11 -14.75
N PRO A 40 -4.90 -3.63 -13.54
CA PRO A 40 -5.78 -4.77 -13.33
C PRO A 40 -7.21 -4.45 -13.80
N SER A 41 -7.98 -5.48 -14.10
CA SER A 41 -9.41 -5.33 -14.42
C SER A 41 -10.12 -4.55 -13.32
N HIS A 42 -11.03 -3.66 -13.71
CA HIS A 42 -11.84 -2.83 -12.81
C HIS A 42 -11.05 -1.85 -11.92
N ARG A 43 -9.77 -1.58 -12.21
CA ARG A 43 -9.00 -0.50 -11.59
C ARG A 43 -8.71 0.60 -12.60
N ASN A 44 -8.89 1.85 -12.20
CA ASN A 44 -8.75 3.01 -13.09
C ASN A 44 -7.45 3.78 -12.85
N PHE A 45 -6.75 3.51 -11.75
CA PHE A 45 -5.49 4.14 -11.37
C PHE A 45 -4.74 3.28 -10.34
N PHE A 46 -3.50 3.67 -10.07
CA PHE A 46 -2.69 3.19 -8.96
C PHE A 46 -2.45 4.28 -7.92
N MET A 47 -2.17 3.87 -6.68
CA MET A 47 -1.70 4.74 -5.59
C MET A 47 -0.28 4.33 -5.22
N ALA A 48 0.70 5.21 -5.43
CA ALA A 48 2.10 4.94 -5.10
C ALA A 48 2.29 4.75 -3.59
N ALA A 49 2.90 3.62 -3.21
CA ALA A 49 3.20 3.28 -1.83
C ALA A 49 4.43 2.36 -1.74
N GLY A 50 5.16 2.41 -0.62
CA GLY A 50 6.33 1.57 -0.34
C GLY A 50 7.66 2.29 -0.47
N LEU A 51 7.69 3.56 -0.82
CA LEU A 51 8.93 4.32 -1.02
C LEU A 51 9.77 4.40 0.26
N GLU A 52 9.16 4.66 1.43
CA GLU A 52 9.88 4.72 2.71
C GLU A 52 10.65 3.42 2.99
N GLN A 53 10.03 2.26 2.73
CA GLN A 53 10.67 0.96 2.94
C GLN A 53 11.79 0.71 1.91
N VAL A 54 11.62 1.18 0.68
CA VAL A 54 12.69 1.14 -0.34
C VAL A 54 13.88 1.99 0.12
N LEU A 55 13.65 3.23 0.55
CA LEU A 55 14.73 4.10 1.01
C LEU A 55 15.43 3.52 2.25
N THR A 56 14.68 2.93 3.19
CA THR A 56 15.24 2.26 4.36
C THR A 56 16.12 1.06 3.95
N TYR A 57 15.67 0.27 2.98
CA TYR A 57 16.45 -0.83 2.43
C TYR A 57 17.75 -0.33 1.78
N LEU A 58 17.69 0.70 0.95
CA LEU A 58 18.86 1.26 0.27
C LEU A 58 19.85 1.89 1.26
N ASP A 59 19.37 2.64 2.27
CA ASP A 59 20.21 3.22 3.33
C ASP A 59 21.01 2.16 4.10
N THR A 60 20.45 0.96 4.24
CA THR A 60 21.03 -0.14 5.03
C THR A 60 21.60 -1.27 4.19
N PHE A 61 21.64 -1.09 2.86
CA PHE A 61 22.08 -2.12 1.92
C PHE A 61 23.55 -2.50 2.17
N HIS A 62 23.77 -3.74 2.56
CA HIS A 62 25.11 -4.33 2.77
C HIS A 62 25.01 -5.85 2.89
N PHE A 63 26.05 -6.57 2.53
CA PHE A 63 26.16 -8.00 2.83
C PHE A 63 26.89 -8.18 4.17
N SER A 64 26.23 -8.88 5.10
CA SER A 64 26.84 -9.23 6.38
C SER A 64 27.89 -10.33 6.21
N GLU A 65 28.79 -10.49 7.19
CA GLU A 65 29.74 -11.62 7.21
C GLU A 65 29.01 -12.98 7.06
N HIS A 66 27.86 -13.13 7.72
CA HIS A 66 27.07 -14.36 7.63
C HIS A 66 26.54 -14.60 6.21
N ASP A 67 26.13 -13.56 5.50
CA ASP A 67 25.67 -13.66 4.11
C ASP A 67 26.82 -14.07 3.19
N LEU A 68 28.00 -13.47 3.38
CA LEU A 68 29.20 -13.78 2.59
C LEU A 68 29.71 -15.20 2.84
N ASP A 69 29.73 -15.65 4.10
CA ASP A 69 30.07 -17.03 4.46
C ASP A 69 29.13 -18.05 3.80
N TRP A 70 27.83 -17.69 3.70
CA TRP A 70 26.86 -18.54 3.01
C TRP A 70 27.12 -18.58 1.52
N LEU A 71 27.35 -17.41 0.88
CA LEU A 71 27.66 -17.32 -0.55
C LEU A 71 28.95 -18.07 -0.89
N GLU A 72 30.01 -17.97 -0.06
CA GLU A 72 31.26 -18.69 -0.24
C GLU A 72 31.05 -20.21 -0.23
N ARG A 73 30.28 -20.71 0.74
CA ARG A 73 29.94 -22.14 0.83
C ARG A 73 29.20 -22.71 -0.36
N THR A 74 28.49 -21.85 -1.14
CA THR A 74 27.85 -22.30 -2.39
C THR A 74 28.85 -22.70 -3.48
N GLY A 75 30.09 -22.22 -3.39
CA GLY A 75 31.12 -22.44 -4.40
C GLY A 75 30.86 -21.77 -5.75
N THR A 76 29.83 -20.91 -5.83
CA THR A 76 29.37 -20.27 -7.07
C THR A 76 30.14 -18.97 -7.36
N PHE A 77 30.54 -18.27 -6.30
CA PHE A 77 31.12 -16.91 -6.41
C PHE A 77 32.64 -16.93 -6.19
N THR A 78 33.35 -16.11 -6.99
CA THR A 78 34.79 -15.97 -6.86
C THR A 78 35.18 -15.19 -5.60
N PRO A 79 36.39 -15.40 -5.04
CA PRO A 79 36.88 -14.61 -3.91
C PRO A 79 36.87 -13.10 -4.17
N SER A 80 37.16 -12.68 -5.41
CA SER A 80 37.11 -11.26 -5.81
C SER A 80 35.70 -10.69 -5.79
N THR A 81 34.69 -11.48 -6.18
CA THR A 81 33.28 -11.10 -6.10
C THR A 81 32.86 -10.94 -4.64
N LEU A 82 33.19 -11.93 -3.78
CA LEU A 82 32.86 -11.86 -2.36
C LEU A 82 33.51 -10.66 -1.68
N ALA A 83 34.75 -10.34 -2.01
CA ALA A 83 35.44 -9.16 -1.50
C ALA A 83 34.76 -7.84 -1.96
N ALA A 84 34.28 -7.78 -3.19
CA ALA A 84 33.53 -6.63 -3.68
C ALA A 84 32.16 -6.47 -2.99
N LEU A 85 31.42 -7.57 -2.82
CA LEU A 85 30.13 -7.58 -2.08
C LEU A 85 30.30 -7.16 -0.61
N HIS A 86 31.40 -7.53 0.05
CA HIS A 86 31.70 -7.16 1.43
C HIS A 86 31.71 -5.64 1.64
N THR A 87 32.31 -4.92 0.70
CA THR A 87 32.43 -3.45 0.78
C THR A 87 31.27 -2.71 0.12
N MET A 88 30.41 -3.41 -0.62
CA MET A 88 29.33 -2.80 -1.38
C MET A 88 28.32 -2.11 -0.48
N ARG A 89 27.95 -0.93 -0.85
CA ARG A 89 26.89 -0.10 -0.27
C ARG A 89 26.12 0.53 -1.42
N PHE A 90 24.91 0.96 -1.18
CA PHE A 90 24.20 1.75 -2.17
C PHE A 90 24.73 3.18 -2.17
N THR A 91 25.27 3.62 -3.29
CA THR A 91 25.88 4.97 -3.45
C THR A 91 25.14 5.84 -4.46
N GLY A 92 24.04 5.36 -5.00
CA GLY A 92 23.31 5.99 -6.09
C GLY A 92 22.37 7.12 -5.70
N ASP A 93 21.76 7.70 -6.71
CA ASP A 93 20.67 8.67 -6.65
C ASP A 93 19.33 7.98 -6.85
N VAL A 94 18.30 8.45 -6.15
CA VAL A 94 16.93 7.98 -6.35
C VAL A 94 16.01 9.16 -6.62
N HIS A 95 15.24 9.06 -7.70
CA HIS A 95 14.12 9.95 -7.98
C HIS A 95 12.83 9.14 -7.90
N ALA A 96 11.81 9.68 -7.22
CA ALA A 96 10.56 8.94 -7.04
C ALA A 96 9.34 9.86 -6.99
N MET A 97 8.18 9.30 -7.31
CA MET A 97 6.90 9.90 -6.97
C MET A 97 6.69 9.77 -5.46
N PRO A 98 6.31 10.84 -4.75
CA PRO A 98 5.97 10.75 -3.33
C PRO A 98 4.83 9.76 -3.08
N GLU A 99 4.89 9.01 -1.98
CA GLU A 99 3.79 8.13 -1.57
C GLU A 99 2.47 8.91 -1.44
N GLY A 100 1.38 8.27 -1.81
CA GLY A 100 0.07 8.91 -1.90
C GLY A 100 -0.20 9.62 -3.24
N THR A 101 0.72 9.53 -4.20
CA THR A 101 0.50 10.02 -5.57
C THR A 101 -0.29 8.99 -6.38
N VAL A 102 -1.36 9.41 -7.04
CA VAL A 102 -2.03 8.61 -8.07
C VAL A 102 -1.13 8.55 -9.30
N PHE A 103 -1.05 7.39 -9.96
CA PHE A 103 -0.30 7.22 -11.20
C PHE A 103 -0.95 6.20 -12.15
N PHE A 104 -0.46 6.12 -13.38
CA PHE A 104 -1.04 5.32 -14.46
C PHE A 104 -0.01 4.41 -15.11
N PRO A 105 -0.43 3.45 -15.98
CA PRO A 105 0.49 2.55 -16.65
C PRO A 105 1.62 3.25 -17.39
N HIS A 106 2.80 2.63 -17.37
CA HIS A 106 4.04 3.09 -18.00
C HIS A 106 4.70 4.33 -17.39
N GLU A 107 4.08 5.00 -16.44
CA GLU A 107 4.71 6.07 -15.68
C GLU A 107 5.77 5.49 -14.74
N PRO A 108 7.03 5.94 -14.80
CA PRO A 108 8.01 5.55 -13.80
C PRO A 108 7.64 6.20 -12.45
N ILE A 109 7.50 5.37 -11.41
CA ILE A 109 7.28 5.90 -10.05
C ILE A 109 8.55 5.93 -9.22
N LEU A 110 9.61 5.25 -9.70
CA LEU A 110 10.93 5.28 -9.10
C LEU A 110 11.97 5.12 -10.20
N ARG A 111 13.05 5.91 -10.10
CA ARG A 111 14.24 5.80 -10.91
C ARG A 111 15.47 5.74 -10.02
N ILE A 112 16.31 4.74 -10.22
CA ILE A 112 17.61 4.56 -9.57
C ILE A 112 18.69 4.85 -10.59
N THR A 113 19.66 5.70 -10.20
CA THR A 113 20.90 5.94 -10.94
C THR A 113 22.05 5.58 -10.02
N ALA A 114 22.80 4.53 -10.35
CA ALA A 114 23.89 4.02 -9.50
C ALA A 114 24.87 3.20 -10.36
N PRO A 115 26.07 2.87 -9.85
CA PRO A 115 26.92 1.88 -10.47
C PRO A 115 26.15 0.61 -10.84
N LEU A 116 26.36 0.07 -12.03
CA LEU A 116 25.54 -1.02 -12.59
C LEU A 116 25.35 -2.22 -11.63
N PRO A 117 26.38 -2.72 -10.91
CA PRO A 117 26.19 -3.82 -9.97
C PRO A 117 25.23 -3.46 -8.81
N GLU A 118 25.33 -2.24 -8.26
CA GLU A 118 24.46 -1.78 -7.17
C GLU A 118 23.02 -1.64 -7.66
N ALA A 119 22.82 -0.96 -8.81
CA ALA A 119 21.50 -0.74 -9.39
C ALA A 119 20.79 -2.06 -9.74
N GLN A 120 21.55 -3.10 -10.14
CA GLN A 120 21.00 -4.41 -10.45
C GLN A 120 20.63 -5.22 -9.19
N LEU A 121 21.51 -5.26 -8.20
CA LEU A 121 21.32 -6.08 -6.98
C LEU A 121 20.13 -5.68 -6.11
N VAL A 122 19.62 -4.47 -6.28
CA VAL A 122 18.47 -4.00 -5.52
C VAL A 122 17.12 -4.27 -6.21
N GLU A 123 17.10 -4.81 -7.44
CA GLU A 123 15.90 -5.02 -8.27
C GLU A 123 14.81 -5.77 -7.52
N THR A 124 15.09 -6.99 -7.06
CA THR A 124 14.06 -7.87 -6.48
C THR A 124 13.42 -7.25 -5.24
N ARG A 125 14.21 -6.73 -4.30
CA ARG A 125 13.65 -6.18 -3.07
C ARG A 125 12.89 -4.88 -3.30
N VAL A 126 13.41 -4.00 -4.15
CA VAL A 126 12.71 -2.77 -4.56
C VAL A 126 11.37 -3.09 -5.22
N MET A 127 11.36 -4.04 -6.16
CA MET A 127 10.14 -4.49 -6.82
C MET A 127 9.15 -5.08 -5.82
N ASN A 128 9.60 -5.94 -4.91
CA ASN A 128 8.74 -6.59 -3.91
C ASN A 128 8.05 -5.56 -3.00
N LEU A 129 8.78 -4.58 -2.48
CA LEU A 129 8.25 -3.54 -1.60
C LEU A 129 7.25 -2.62 -2.29
N LEU A 130 7.57 -2.15 -3.51
CA LEU A 130 6.70 -1.25 -4.27
C LEU A 130 5.47 -1.96 -4.83
N ASN A 131 5.63 -3.19 -5.38
CA ASN A 131 4.52 -3.96 -5.91
C ASN A 131 3.46 -4.21 -4.84
N PHE A 132 3.87 -4.76 -3.69
CA PHE A 132 2.93 -5.15 -2.64
C PHE A 132 2.17 -3.95 -2.07
N GLN A 133 2.90 -2.91 -1.66
CA GLN A 133 2.25 -1.76 -1.01
C GLN A 133 1.41 -0.93 -1.99
N THR A 134 1.88 -0.73 -3.23
CA THR A 134 1.10 -0.07 -4.29
C THR A 134 -0.18 -0.84 -4.62
N MET A 135 -0.10 -2.17 -4.70
CA MET A 135 -1.24 -3.05 -4.93
C MET A 135 -2.30 -2.90 -3.84
N VAL A 136 -1.89 -2.97 -2.56
CA VAL A 136 -2.80 -2.85 -1.41
C VAL A 136 -3.34 -1.44 -1.26
N ALA A 137 -2.50 -0.40 -1.40
CA ALA A 137 -2.95 0.99 -1.34
C ALA A 137 -3.99 1.28 -2.43
N SER A 138 -3.74 0.83 -3.66
CA SER A 138 -4.70 0.97 -4.77
C SER A 138 -6.02 0.24 -4.51
N LYS A 139 -5.98 -0.94 -3.86
CA LYS A 139 -7.17 -1.67 -3.41
C LYS A 139 -7.93 -0.90 -2.33
N ALA A 140 -7.22 -0.39 -1.33
CA ALA A 140 -7.79 0.35 -0.22
C ALA A 140 -8.47 1.65 -0.70
N CYS A 141 -7.89 2.37 -1.68
CA CYS A 141 -8.49 3.56 -2.28
C CYS A 141 -9.90 3.30 -2.82
N ARG A 142 -10.17 2.12 -3.40
CA ARG A 142 -11.49 1.75 -3.91
C ARG A 142 -12.53 1.74 -2.80
N SER A 143 -12.19 1.13 -1.65
CA SER A 143 -13.06 1.13 -0.47
C SER A 143 -13.27 2.56 0.07
N VAL A 144 -12.21 3.38 0.10
CA VAL A 144 -12.29 4.79 0.56
C VAL A 144 -13.22 5.61 -0.32
N LEU A 145 -13.15 5.45 -1.64
CA LEU A 145 -13.99 6.20 -2.59
C LEU A 145 -15.48 5.89 -2.44
N VAL A 146 -15.84 4.66 -2.07
CA VAL A 146 -17.25 4.25 -1.94
C VAL A 146 -17.81 4.30 -0.53
N ALA A 147 -16.96 4.48 0.47
CA ALA A 147 -17.39 4.62 1.87
C ALA A 147 -18.01 5.99 2.19
N GLU A 148 -17.91 6.97 1.26
CA GLU A 148 -18.53 8.30 1.36
C GLU A 148 -18.25 9.00 2.71
N GLY A 149 -17.02 8.89 3.20
CA GLY A 149 -16.57 9.46 4.46
C GLY A 149 -16.79 8.59 5.70
N THR A 150 -17.50 7.46 5.57
CA THR A 150 -17.60 6.49 6.67
C THR A 150 -16.24 5.87 6.96
N PRO A 151 -15.74 5.90 8.21
CA PRO A 151 -14.41 5.39 8.54
C PRO A 151 -14.25 3.89 8.26
N LEU A 152 -13.12 3.54 7.64
CA LEU A 152 -12.71 2.17 7.33
C LEU A 152 -11.59 1.75 8.28
N ILE A 153 -11.61 0.51 8.76
CA ILE A 153 -10.60 -0.08 9.64
C ILE A 153 -10.05 -1.36 9.00
N ASP A 154 -8.72 -1.53 9.01
CA ASP A 154 -8.08 -2.76 8.57
C ASP A 154 -8.20 -3.86 9.64
N PHE A 155 -8.86 -4.96 9.30
CA PHE A 155 -8.96 -6.19 10.11
C PHE A 155 -8.34 -7.40 9.38
N GLY A 156 -7.32 -7.18 8.53
CA GLY A 156 -6.79 -8.20 7.61
C GLY A 156 -5.64 -9.05 8.14
N LEU A 157 -4.91 -8.63 9.19
CA LEU A 157 -3.64 -9.25 9.62
C LEU A 157 -3.67 -10.78 9.65
N ARG A 158 -4.68 -11.40 10.30
CA ARG A 158 -4.75 -12.86 10.48
C ARG A 158 -4.96 -13.66 9.18
N ARG A 159 -5.24 -12.97 8.06
CA ARG A 159 -5.44 -13.54 6.72
C ARG A 159 -4.44 -13.03 5.69
N ALA A 160 -3.48 -12.22 6.12
CA ALA A 160 -2.38 -11.75 5.27
C ALA A 160 -1.46 -12.93 4.86
N HIS A 161 -0.74 -12.75 3.77
CA HIS A 161 0.22 -13.74 3.23
C HIS A 161 1.56 -13.72 3.97
N GLY A 162 1.52 -13.63 5.29
CA GLY A 162 2.68 -13.58 6.17
C GLY A 162 2.72 -12.32 7.03
N ALA A 163 3.62 -12.30 8.00
CA ALA A 163 3.70 -11.23 8.99
C ALA A 163 4.08 -9.88 8.37
N GLU A 164 5.09 -9.87 7.49
CA GLU A 164 5.50 -8.66 6.78
C GLU A 164 4.36 -8.12 5.89
N ALA A 165 3.71 -9.00 5.11
CA ALA A 165 2.57 -8.61 4.28
C ALA A 165 1.45 -7.98 5.12
N GLY A 166 1.11 -8.55 6.29
CA GLY A 166 0.10 -7.97 7.18
C GLY A 166 0.51 -6.63 7.78
N LEU A 167 1.79 -6.44 8.07
CA LEU A 167 2.33 -5.19 8.58
C LEU A 167 2.27 -4.08 7.51
N LEU A 168 2.75 -4.38 6.30
CA LEU A 168 2.79 -3.45 5.18
C LEU A 168 1.39 -3.17 4.60
N ALA A 169 0.46 -4.13 4.67
CA ALA A 169 -0.93 -3.91 4.28
C ALA A 169 -1.63 -2.91 5.21
N ALA A 170 -1.39 -2.99 6.54
CA ALA A 170 -1.90 -2.02 7.49
C ALA A 170 -1.38 -0.60 7.18
N ARG A 171 -0.09 -0.47 6.85
CA ARG A 171 0.51 0.80 6.45
C ARG A 171 -0.09 1.34 5.15
N ALA A 172 -0.17 0.51 4.12
CA ALA A 172 -0.68 0.88 2.81
C ALA A 172 -2.16 1.28 2.84
N SER A 173 -3.00 0.58 3.60
CA SER A 173 -4.42 0.93 3.76
C SER A 173 -4.61 2.23 4.55
N TYR A 174 -3.82 2.46 5.60
CA TYR A 174 -3.86 3.71 6.36
C TYR A 174 -3.44 4.91 5.49
N LEU A 175 -2.36 4.77 4.72
CA LEU A 175 -1.93 5.75 3.74
C LEU A 175 -3.06 6.12 2.78
N ALA A 176 -3.77 5.11 2.26
CA ALA A 176 -4.86 5.27 1.29
C ALA A 176 -6.12 5.94 1.87
N GLY A 177 -6.26 6.02 3.21
CA GLY A 177 -7.37 6.71 3.84
C GLY A 177 -8.10 5.91 4.93
N PHE A 178 -7.73 4.68 5.25
CA PHE A 178 -8.31 3.94 6.37
C PHE A 178 -8.05 4.69 7.69
N ALA A 179 -8.97 4.59 8.63
CA ALA A 179 -8.88 5.27 9.93
C ALA A 179 -7.90 4.61 10.89
N GLY A 180 -7.54 3.34 10.65
CA GLY A 180 -6.60 2.59 11.48
C GLY A 180 -6.62 1.10 11.18
N THR A 181 -6.00 0.32 12.06
CA THR A 181 -5.80 -1.12 11.89
C THR A 181 -6.03 -1.89 13.19
N SER A 182 -6.27 -3.19 13.10
CA SER A 182 -6.20 -4.11 14.25
C SER A 182 -4.78 -4.62 14.54
N ASN A 183 -3.81 -4.29 13.69
CA ASN A 183 -2.43 -4.75 13.80
C ASN A 183 -1.66 -3.91 14.84
N VAL A 184 -1.45 -4.49 16.01
CA VAL A 184 -0.77 -3.81 17.14
C VAL A 184 0.66 -3.40 16.78
N LEU A 185 1.39 -4.24 16.04
CA LEU A 185 2.76 -3.92 15.61
C LEU A 185 2.77 -2.76 14.61
N ALA A 186 1.79 -2.67 13.71
CA ALA A 186 1.66 -1.54 12.80
C ALA A 186 1.39 -0.24 13.56
N GLY A 187 0.55 -0.30 14.60
CA GLY A 187 0.34 0.82 15.51
C GLY A 187 1.64 1.29 16.16
N ALA A 188 2.40 0.38 16.73
CA ALA A 188 3.67 0.68 17.40
C ALA A 188 4.74 1.21 16.45
N ARG A 189 4.84 0.63 15.22
CA ARG A 189 5.91 0.95 14.27
C ARG A 189 5.64 2.22 13.44
N PHE A 190 4.38 2.43 13.05
CA PHE A 190 4.01 3.50 12.12
C PHE A 190 3.12 4.57 12.74
N GLY A 191 2.80 4.48 14.04
CA GLY A 191 1.92 5.44 14.70
C GLY A 191 0.45 5.36 14.26
N ILE A 192 0.03 4.24 13.64
CA ILE A 192 -1.33 4.06 13.13
C ILE A 192 -2.29 3.80 14.30
N PRO A 193 -3.46 4.50 14.36
CA PRO A 193 -4.47 4.21 15.38
C PRO A 193 -4.91 2.75 15.35
N THR A 194 -4.95 2.13 16.55
CA THR A 194 -5.33 0.72 16.66
C THR A 194 -6.78 0.57 17.13
N PHE A 195 -7.49 -0.35 16.50
CA PHE A 195 -8.87 -0.68 16.80
C PHE A 195 -9.02 -2.18 17.04
N GLY A 196 -9.82 -2.53 18.05
CA GLY A 196 -10.15 -3.89 18.37
C GLY A 196 -11.35 -3.92 19.30
N THR A 197 -12.05 -5.04 19.32
CA THR A 197 -13.19 -5.27 20.20
C THR A 197 -12.97 -6.59 20.96
N MET A 198 -13.85 -7.55 20.74
CA MET A 198 -13.74 -8.92 21.26
C MET A 198 -13.98 -9.92 20.13
N ALA A 199 -13.70 -11.18 20.34
CA ALA A 199 -14.07 -12.28 19.46
C ALA A 199 -15.28 -13.04 20.01
N HIS A 200 -15.97 -13.81 19.14
CA HIS A 200 -17.06 -14.69 19.52
C HIS A 200 -16.66 -15.68 20.63
N SER A 201 -15.42 -16.17 20.63
CA SER A 201 -14.88 -17.05 21.67
C SER A 201 -14.94 -16.46 23.08
N PHE A 202 -14.81 -15.12 23.20
CA PHE A 202 -14.95 -14.45 24.49
C PHE A 202 -16.39 -14.56 25.01
N VAL A 203 -17.38 -14.36 24.14
CA VAL A 203 -18.80 -14.52 24.48
C VAL A 203 -19.11 -15.98 24.84
N GLN A 204 -18.63 -16.92 24.01
CA GLN A 204 -18.84 -18.37 24.18
C GLN A 204 -18.20 -18.94 25.45
N ALA A 205 -17.14 -18.31 25.96
CA ALA A 205 -16.45 -18.73 27.20
C ALA A 205 -17.23 -18.34 28.47
N HIS A 206 -18.29 -17.53 28.37
CA HIS A 206 -19.15 -17.14 29.48
C HIS A 206 -20.42 -17.99 29.53
N GLN A 207 -21.02 -18.11 30.70
CA GLN A 207 -22.31 -18.81 30.86
C GLN A 207 -23.47 -18.08 30.19
N GLY A 208 -23.37 -16.74 30.09
CA GLY A 208 -24.36 -15.89 29.46
C GLY A 208 -23.72 -14.74 28.69
N GLU A 209 -24.33 -14.37 27.57
CA GLU A 209 -23.86 -13.26 26.72
C GLU A 209 -23.84 -11.91 27.44
N ALA A 210 -24.84 -11.69 28.33
CA ALA A 210 -24.91 -10.48 29.17
C ALA A 210 -23.74 -10.38 30.17
N ASP A 211 -23.26 -11.52 30.69
CA ASP A 211 -22.09 -11.55 31.57
C ASP A 211 -20.80 -11.22 30.77
N ALA A 212 -20.68 -11.76 29.56
CA ALA A 212 -19.58 -11.41 28.68
C ALA A 212 -19.53 -9.89 28.38
N PHE A 213 -20.68 -9.30 28.05
CA PHE A 213 -20.79 -7.86 27.81
C PHE A 213 -20.42 -7.02 29.03
N LEU A 214 -20.89 -7.42 30.21
CA LEU A 214 -20.56 -6.76 31.47
C LEU A 214 -19.06 -6.82 31.75
N HIS A 215 -18.45 -8.01 31.66
CA HIS A 215 -17.05 -8.23 32.01
C HIS A 215 -16.11 -7.47 31.05
N ILE A 216 -16.37 -7.47 29.75
CA ILE A 216 -15.55 -6.69 28.82
C ILE A 216 -15.69 -5.18 29.02
N ALA A 217 -16.90 -4.70 29.30
CA ALA A 217 -17.17 -3.30 29.60
C ALA A 217 -16.44 -2.82 30.86
N GLN A 218 -16.43 -3.62 31.91
CA GLN A 218 -15.71 -3.33 33.15
C GLN A 218 -14.19 -3.40 32.99
N ALA A 219 -13.68 -4.31 32.14
CA ALA A 219 -12.26 -4.42 31.86
C ALA A 219 -11.73 -3.26 30.96
N HIS A 220 -12.57 -2.72 30.09
CA HIS A 220 -12.22 -1.67 29.12
C HIS A 220 -13.21 -0.49 29.14
N PRO A 221 -13.38 0.22 30.26
CA PRO A 221 -14.49 1.18 30.47
C PRO A 221 -14.45 2.40 29.53
N ARG A 222 -13.31 2.69 28.91
CA ARG A 222 -13.14 3.86 28.02
C ARG A 222 -13.49 3.58 26.55
N HIS A 223 -13.58 2.31 26.13
CA HIS A 223 -13.76 1.93 24.73
C HIS A 223 -14.61 0.68 24.60
N VAL A 224 -15.86 0.75 25.08
CA VAL A 224 -16.78 -0.38 25.05
C VAL A 224 -17.42 -0.52 23.70
N VAL A 225 -17.05 -1.56 22.94
CA VAL A 225 -17.70 -1.98 21.69
C VAL A 225 -18.04 -3.46 21.82
N LEU A 226 -19.33 -3.80 21.79
CA LEU A 226 -19.85 -5.14 22.06
C LEU A 226 -20.16 -5.89 20.77
N LEU A 227 -19.66 -7.12 20.65
CA LEU A 227 -19.94 -8.01 19.52
C LEU A 227 -21.26 -8.74 19.79
N ILE A 228 -22.30 -8.46 19.00
CA ILE A 228 -23.68 -8.83 19.31
C ILE A 228 -24.29 -9.91 18.41
N ASP A 229 -23.52 -10.49 17.50
CA ASP A 229 -23.98 -11.51 16.57
C ASP A 229 -23.42 -12.92 16.84
N THR A 230 -23.11 -13.21 18.12
CA THR A 230 -22.63 -14.56 18.50
C THR A 230 -23.75 -15.59 18.42
N TYR A 231 -25.01 -15.24 18.78
CA TYR A 231 -26.16 -16.11 18.75
C TYR A 231 -27.35 -15.49 18.00
N ASP A 232 -28.01 -14.50 18.57
CA ASP A 232 -29.10 -13.75 17.96
C ASP A 232 -28.87 -12.27 18.13
N THR A 233 -28.72 -11.60 17.00
CA THR A 233 -28.25 -10.21 16.90
C THR A 233 -29.20 -9.23 17.59
N GLU A 234 -30.52 -9.34 17.34
CA GLU A 234 -31.52 -8.45 17.90
C GLU A 234 -31.71 -8.72 19.40
N ALA A 235 -31.76 -9.98 19.81
CA ALA A 235 -31.82 -10.33 21.22
C ALA A 235 -30.59 -9.87 22.01
N ALA A 236 -29.40 -9.90 21.40
CA ALA A 236 -28.20 -9.35 22.01
C ALA A 236 -28.25 -7.82 22.12
N ALA A 237 -28.81 -7.12 21.14
CA ALA A 237 -29.02 -5.67 21.20
C ALA A 237 -29.97 -5.28 22.35
N GLU A 238 -31.03 -6.04 22.59
CA GLU A 238 -31.92 -5.83 23.79
C GLU A 238 -31.15 -6.06 25.12
N LYS A 239 -30.23 -7.03 25.17
CA LYS A 239 -29.35 -7.23 26.35
C LYS A 239 -28.40 -6.05 26.56
N VAL A 240 -27.89 -5.47 25.49
CA VAL A 240 -27.07 -4.24 25.54
C VAL A 240 -27.84 -3.10 26.14
N VAL A 241 -29.10 -2.88 25.72
CA VAL A 241 -30.01 -1.87 26.29
C VAL A 241 -30.27 -2.14 27.78
N ALA A 242 -30.60 -3.38 28.14
CA ALA A 242 -30.85 -3.76 29.54
C ALA A 242 -29.62 -3.53 30.44
N LEU A 243 -28.42 -3.72 29.91
CA LEU A 243 -27.17 -3.53 30.65
C LEU A 243 -26.75 -2.05 30.78
N ALA A 244 -27.21 -1.17 29.90
CA ALA A 244 -26.76 0.20 29.79
C ALA A 244 -26.90 1.02 31.08
N SER A 245 -28.07 0.92 31.80
CA SER A 245 -28.28 1.63 33.06
C SER A 245 -27.30 1.20 34.14
N ARG A 246 -27.00 -0.10 34.23
CA ARG A 246 -26.02 -0.65 35.17
C ARG A 246 -24.62 -0.16 34.90
N LEU A 247 -24.19 -0.15 33.64
CA LEU A 247 -22.87 0.36 33.23
C LEU A 247 -22.79 1.86 33.46
N HIS A 248 -23.83 2.62 33.12
CA HIS A 248 -23.89 4.06 33.35
C HIS A 248 -23.70 4.44 34.79
N SER A 249 -24.32 3.70 35.73
CA SER A 249 -24.14 3.90 37.19
C SER A 249 -22.70 3.68 37.66
N GLN A 250 -21.90 2.96 36.88
CA GLN A 250 -20.46 2.74 37.09
C GLN A 250 -19.58 3.74 36.32
N GLY A 251 -20.15 4.74 35.62
CA GLY A 251 -19.44 5.70 34.81
C GLY A 251 -18.96 5.12 33.46
N ILE A 252 -19.54 4.00 33.01
CA ILE A 252 -19.15 3.30 31.78
C ILE A 252 -20.18 3.55 30.68
N ALA A 253 -19.78 4.11 29.57
CA ALA A 253 -20.61 4.31 28.39
C ALA A 253 -20.39 3.20 27.35
N ILE A 254 -21.45 2.76 26.67
CA ILE A 254 -21.38 1.85 25.52
C ILE A 254 -21.15 2.68 24.26
N HIS A 255 -19.93 2.61 23.71
CA HIS A 255 -19.53 3.41 22.55
C HIS A 255 -20.02 2.82 21.22
N GLY A 256 -20.21 1.51 21.16
CA GLY A 256 -20.67 0.87 19.93
C GLY A 256 -21.05 -0.60 20.10
N VAL A 257 -21.67 -1.10 19.05
CA VAL A 257 -21.93 -2.52 18.84
C VAL A 257 -21.31 -2.96 17.49
N ARG A 258 -20.95 -4.23 17.38
CA ARG A 258 -20.37 -4.81 16.17
C ARG A 258 -21.21 -5.95 15.64
N LEU A 259 -21.42 -5.92 14.31
CA LEU A 259 -22.07 -6.95 13.51
C LEU A 259 -21.03 -7.56 12.57
N ASP A 260 -20.92 -8.88 12.50
CA ASP A 260 -19.93 -9.60 11.71
C ASP A 260 -20.56 -10.59 10.71
N SER A 261 -21.86 -10.81 10.75
CA SER A 261 -22.56 -11.84 9.99
C SER A 261 -24.01 -11.48 9.62
N GLY A 262 -24.60 -12.28 8.75
CA GLY A 262 -25.99 -12.14 8.31
C GLY A 262 -26.22 -11.03 7.27
N ASP A 263 -27.46 -10.56 7.15
CA ASP A 263 -27.81 -9.38 6.36
C ASP A 263 -27.48 -8.11 7.18
N LEU A 264 -26.26 -7.61 6.95
CA LEU A 264 -25.73 -6.47 7.72
C LEU A 264 -26.59 -5.22 7.61
N ALA A 265 -27.25 -4.99 6.46
CA ALA A 265 -28.10 -3.83 6.26
C ALA A 265 -29.40 -3.95 7.06
N ASP A 266 -30.03 -5.10 7.06
CA ASP A 266 -31.25 -5.38 7.81
C ASP A 266 -30.99 -5.39 9.33
N HIS A 267 -29.95 -6.11 9.76
CA HIS A 267 -29.53 -6.11 11.17
C HIS A 267 -29.17 -4.70 11.68
N ALA A 268 -28.43 -3.91 10.91
CA ALA A 268 -28.08 -2.54 11.31
C ALA A 268 -29.32 -1.67 11.55
N ARG A 269 -30.36 -1.77 10.69
CA ARG A 269 -31.62 -1.03 10.88
C ARG A 269 -32.38 -1.47 12.12
N LYS A 270 -32.50 -2.78 12.33
CA LYS A 270 -33.19 -3.36 13.53
C LYS A 270 -32.45 -2.99 14.80
N VAL A 271 -31.13 -3.17 14.80
CA VAL A 271 -30.27 -2.83 15.96
C VAL A 271 -30.34 -1.35 16.27
N ARG A 272 -30.27 -0.47 15.25
CA ARG A 272 -30.44 0.98 15.47
C ARG A 272 -31.77 1.32 16.15
N HIS A 273 -32.84 0.71 15.65
CA HIS A 273 -34.17 0.90 16.24
C HIS A 273 -34.23 0.44 17.72
N ILE A 274 -33.64 -0.71 18.05
CA ILE A 274 -33.58 -1.23 19.43
C ILE A 274 -32.77 -0.28 20.33
N LEU A 275 -31.59 0.15 19.88
CA LEU A 275 -30.72 1.06 20.62
C LEU A 275 -31.38 2.42 20.84
N ASP A 276 -32.09 2.97 19.86
CA ASP A 276 -32.78 4.26 19.96
C ASP A 276 -33.94 4.20 20.97
N ARG A 277 -34.76 3.15 20.90
CA ARG A 277 -35.82 2.90 21.90
C ARG A 277 -35.26 2.76 23.31
N GLY A 278 -34.04 2.20 23.41
CA GLY A 278 -33.33 2.01 24.68
C GLY A 278 -32.60 3.25 25.20
N GLY A 279 -32.70 4.39 24.51
CA GLY A 279 -32.00 5.63 24.88
C GLY A 279 -30.48 5.63 24.54
N LEU A 280 -30.04 4.74 23.63
CA LEU A 280 -28.64 4.60 23.21
C LEU A 280 -28.41 5.14 21.80
N SER A 281 -29.00 6.30 21.49
CA SER A 281 -28.89 6.93 20.14
C SER A 281 -27.44 7.26 19.71
N ASP A 282 -26.56 7.51 20.67
CA ASP A 282 -25.16 7.83 20.42
C ASP A 282 -24.25 6.59 20.19
N THR A 283 -24.77 5.39 20.55
CA THR A 283 -24.03 4.13 20.38
C THR A 283 -23.84 3.81 18.90
N LYS A 284 -22.59 3.66 18.46
CA LYS A 284 -22.19 3.47 17.06
C LYS A 284 -22.38 2.03 16.60
N ILE A 285 -22.68 1.83 15.31
CA ILE A 285 -22.76 0.52 14.68
C ILE A 285 -21.54 0.30 13.79
N LEU A 286 -20.69 -0.64 14.18
CA LEU A 286 -19.54 -1.12 13.39
C LEU A 286 -19.95 -2.42 12.68
N VAL A 287 -19.69 -2.51 11.38
CA VAL A 287 -19.90 -3.75 10.64
C VAL A 287 -18.60 -4.32 10.11
N SER A 288 -18.53 -5.64 10.07
CA SER A 288 -17.40 -6.45 9.57
C SER A 288 -17.95 -7.73 8.92
N GLY A 289 -17.07 -8.65 8.54
CA GLY A 289 -17.48 -9.93 7.94
C GLY A 289 -17.49 -9.90 6.41
N ASN A 290 -16.42 -10.42 5.80
CA ASN A 290 -16.25 -10.58 4.35
C ASN A 290 -16.54 -9.32 3.51
N LEU A 291 -16.20 -8.14 4.04
CA LEU A 291 -16.37 -6.89 3.32
C LEU A 291 -15.26 -6.69 2.28
N ASP A 292 -15.68 -6.20 1.14
CA ASP A 292 -14.87 -5.63 0.07
C ASP A 292 -15.49 -4.28 -0.35
N GLU A 293 -14.90 -3.60 -1.33
CA GLU A 293 -15.41 -2.31 -1.81
C GLU A 293 -16.83 -2.39 -2.39
N ASP A 294 -17.18 -3.49 -3.06
CA ASP A 294 -18.50 -3.66 -3.68
C ASP A 294 -19.58 -3.82 -2.61
N ARG A 295 -19.30 -4.61 -1.56
CA ARG A 295 -20.19 -4.76 -0.40
C ARG A 295 -20.29 -3.46 0.41
N VAL A 296 -19.18 -2.74 0.62
CA VAL A 296 -19.22 -1.41 1.26
C VAL A 296 -20.10 -0.46 0.46
N GLN A 297 -19.92 -0.40 -0.86
CA GLN A 297 -20.76 0.42 -1.73
C GLN A 297 -22.25 0.04 -1.64
N ALA A 298 -22.57 -1.24 -1.64
CA ALA A 298 -23.95 -1.71 -1.52
C ALA A 298 -24.57 -1.30 -0.17
N LEU A 299 -23.83 -1.42 0.93
CA LEU A 299 -24.28 -1.03 2.27
C LEU A 299 -24.50 0.48 2.36
N VAL A 300 -23.58 1.29 1.84
CA VAL A 300 -23.72 2.76 1.81
C VAL A 300 -24.95 3.15 0.98
N ARG A 301 -25.10 2.62 -0.23
CA ARG A 301 -26.26 2.91 -1.12
C ARG A 301 -27.60 2.45 -0.51
N SER A 302 -27.60 1.45 0.34
CA SER A 302 -28.82 0.98 1.03
C SER A 302 -29.33 1.95 2.11
N GLY A 303 -28.53 2.96 2.47
CA GLY A 303 -28.82 3.87 3.59
C GLY A 303 -28.87 3.17 4.96
N ALA A 304 -28.18 2.04 5.11
CA ALA A 304 -28.09 1.36 6.40
C ALA A 304 -27.34 2.24 7.42
N PRO A 305 -27.80 2.33 8.68
CA PRO A 305 -27.22 3.18 9.71
C PRO A 305 -25.92 2.59 10.25
N ILE A 306 -24.86 2.64 9.43
CA ILE A 306 -23.56 2.09 9.74
C ILE A 306 -22.58 3.24 9.95
N ASP A 307 -21.91 3.25 11.10
CA ASP A 307 -20.98 4.31 11.47
C ASP A 307 -19.51 3.95 11.13
N ARG A 308 -19.17 2.67 10.94
CA ARG A 308 -17.81 2.21 10.61
C ARG A 308 -17.84 0.87 9.88
N PHE A 309 -16.88 0.68 8.98
CA PHE A 309 -16.61 -0.58 8.30
C PHE A 309 -15.26 -1.16 8.74
N ALA A 310 -15.21 -2.46 9.02
CA ALA A 310 -13.96 -3.17 9.21
C ALA A 310 -13.73 -4.14 8.03
N VAL A 311 -12.77 -3.81 7.18
CA VAL A 311 -12.44 -4.58 5.97
C VAL A 311 -11.18 -5.39 6.23
N GLY A 312 -11.19 -6.67 5.88
CA GLY A 312 -10.09 -7.57 6.19
C GLY A 312 -9.48 -8.23 4.95
N THR A 313 -9.82 -9.49 4.73
CA THR A 313 -9.19 -10.41 3.79
C THR A 313 -9.07 -9.82 2.38
N ALA A 314 -10.17 -9.35 1.81
CA ALA A 314 -10.22 -8.89 0.42
C ALA A 314 -9.27 -7.69 0.17
N MET A 315 -9.13 -6.78 1.15
CA MET A 315 -8.22 -5.64 1.07
C MET A 315 -6.76 -6.09 1.25
N THR A 316 -6.46 -6.80 2.34
CA THR A 316 -5.08 -7.19 2.69
C THR A 316 -4.42 -8.11 1.66
N THR A 317 -5.20 -8.95 0.99
CA THR A 317 -4.72 -9.85 -0.06
C THR A 317 -4.88 -9.29 -1.47
N SER A 318 -5.48 -8.09 -1.61
CA SER A 318 -5.87 -7.51 -2.91
C SER A 318 -6.55 -8.57 -3.79
N ALA A 319 -7.66 -9.15 -3.29
CA ALA A 319 -8.25 -10.39 -3.81
C ALA A 319 -8.66 -10.33 -5.29
N ASP A 320 -8.98 -9.15 -5.82
CA ASP A 320 -9.31 -8.90 -7.24
C ASP A 320 -8.07 -8.83 -8.14
N ALA A 321 -6.91 -8.44 -7.58
CA ALA A 321 -5.66 -8.28 -8.30
C ALA A 321 -4.48 -8.57 -7.37
N PRO A 322 -4.10 -9.87 -7.20
CA PRO A 322 -3.12 -10.29 -6.20
C PRO A 322 -1.67 -9.93 -6.55
N TYR A 323 -1.42 -9.37 -7.73
CA TYR A 323 -0.12 -8.85 -8.18
C TYR A 323 -0.33 -7.72 -9.20
N LEU A 324 0.70 -6.90 -9.40
CA LEU A 324 0.76 -5.93 -10.48
C LEU A 324 1.75 -6.41 -11.55
N ASP A 325 1.46 -6.13 -12.83
CA ASP A 325 2.41 -6.36 -13.94
C ASP A 325 3.50 -5.28 -13.94
N CYS A 326 4.29 -5.26 -12.87
CA CYS A 326 5.34 -4.29 -12.65
C CYS A 326 6.67 -4.72 -13.30
N ALA A 327 7.56 -3.76 -13.48
CA ALA A 327 8.86 -3.97 -14.05
C ALA A 327 9.89 -2.98 -13.47
N TYR A 328 11.10 -3.46 -13.29
CA TYR A 328 12.29 -2.65 -13.02
C TYR A 328 13.26 -2.90 -14.17
N LYS A 329 13.55 -1.89 -15.00
CA LYS A 329 14.25 -2.13 -16.27
C LYS A 329 15.31 -1.09 -16.53
N LEU A 330 16.44 -1.56 -17.09
CA LEU A 330 17.54 -0.73 -17.55
C LEU A 330 17.06 0.21 -18.67
N GLN A 331 17.33 1.50 -18.51
CA GLN A 331 16.95 2.57 -19.43
C GLN A 331 18.16 3.32 -20.00
N GLU A 332 19.30 3.29 -19.27
CA GLU A 332 20.55 3.91 -19.66
C GLU A 332 21.73 3.20 -18.99
N TYR A 333 22.86 3.07 -19.68
CA TYR A 333 24.12 2.59 -19.13
C TYR A 333 25.30 3.38 -19.73
N ALA A 334 26.22 3.84 -18.88
CA ALA A 334 27.40 4.62 -19.28
C ALA A 334 27.01 5.80 -20.19
N GLY A 335 25.95 6.53 -19.86
CA GLY A 335 25.44 7.66 -20.65
C GLY A 335 24.75 7.29 -21.96
N ARG A 336 24.58 6.00 -22.26
CA ARG A 336 23.90 5.53 -23.47
C ARG A 336 22.51 5.01 -23.13
N ALA A 337 21.49 5.62 -23.71
CA ALA A 337 20.12 5.16 -23.56
C ALA A 337 19.94 3.75 -24.15
N CYS A 338 19.18 2.90 -23.44
CA CYS A 338 18.87 1.52 -23.84
C CYS A 338 17.38 1.23 -23.65
N ARG A 339 16.88 0.24 -24.38
CA ARG A 339 15.49 -0.21 -24.24
C ARG A 339 15.30 -1.67 -24.65
N LYS A 340 14.34 -2.31 -24.01
CA LYS A 340 13.83 -3.61 -24.46
C LYS A 340 12.80 -3.40 -25.56
N ARG A 341 12.86 -4.22 -26.64
CA ARG A 341 11.98 -4.13 -27.81
C ARG A 341 11.05 -5.34 -28.00
N SER A 342 11.12 -6.35 -27.11
CA SER A 342 10.28 -7.54 -27.28
C SER A 342 8.80 -7.20 -27.24
N GLU A 343 8.02 -7.91 -28.04
CA GLU A 343 6.58 -7.75 -28.18
C GLU A 343 5.85 -7.75 -26.83
N GLY A 344 4.95 -6.78 -26.62
CA GLY A 344 4.20 -6.60 -25.38
C GLY A 344 5.01 -6.16 -24.16
N LYS A 345 6.35 -6.00 -24.28
CA LYS A 345 7.24 -5.64 -23.17
C LYS A 345 8.26 -4.54 -23.54
N SER A 346 7.96 -3.75 -24.56
CA SER A 346 8.80 -2.62 -24.95
C SER A 346 8.88 -1.57 -23.84
N THR A 347 10.05 -0.93 -23.69
CA THR A 347 10.27 0.15 -22.72
C THR A 347 10.67 1.44 -23.42
N TRP A 348 10.48 2.57 -22.76
CA TRP A 348 10.96 3.86 -23.22
C TRP A 348 12.38 4.10 -22.70
N PRO A 349 13.36 4.47 -23.55
CA PRO A 349 14.76 4.60 -23.14
C PRO A 349 15.05 5.90 -22.39
N GLY A 350 16.22 5.95 -21.73
CA GLY A 350 16.75 7.15 -21.08
C GLY A 350 16.03 7.50 -19.77
N ARG A 351 16.50 8.57 -19.14
CA ARG A 351 15.93 9.11 -17.89
C ARG A 351 14.65 9.86 -18.20
N LYS A 352 13.57 9.57 -17.48
CA LYS A 352 12.25 10.17 -17.74
C LYS A 352 11.78 11.04 -16.59
N GLN A 353 10.95 12.02 -16.94
CA GLN A 353 10.12 12.79 -16.02
C GLN A 353 8.65 12.66 -16.43
N VAL A 354 7.76 12.74 -15.48
CA VAL A 354 6.31 12.76 -15.69
C VAL A 354 5.77 14.11 -15.26
N TYR A 355 5.00 14.76 -16.11
CA TYR A 355 4.33 16.04 -15.82
C TYR A 355 2.83 15.83 -15.81
N ARG A 356 2.17 16.23 -14.72
CA ARG A 356 0.73 16.14 -14.52
C ARG A 356 0.03 17.47 -14.75
N ARG A 357 -0.99 17.48 -15.60
CA ARG A 357 -1.86 18.64 -15.79
C ARG A 357 -3.15 18.50 -14.99
N LEU A 358 -3.65 19.63 -14.53
CA LEU A 358 -5.00 19.77 -13.98
C LEU A 358 -5.84 20.62 -14.91
N GLY A 359 -7.10 20.25 -15.08
CA GLY A 359 -8.11 21.05 -15.76
C GLY A 359 -8.48 22.30 -14.96
N GLN A 360 -9.31 23.16 -15.55
CA GLN A 360 -9.79 24.37 -14.90
C GLN A 360 -10.63 24.10 -13.64
N ASP A 361 -11.21 22.92 -13.57
CA ASP A 361 -11.97 22.40 -12.41
C ASP A 361 -11.09 21.81 -11.29
N GLY A 362 -9.77 21.83 -11.46
CA GLY A 362 -8.81 21.24 -10.52
C GLY A 362 -8.72 19.72 -10.58
N ARG A 363 -9.36 19.08 -11.57
CA ARG A 363 -9.28 17.63 -11.78
C ARG A 363 -8.13 17.25 -12.70
N LEU A 364 -7.71 15.98 -12.64
CA LEU A 364 -6.70 15.43 -13.53
C LEU A 364 -7.15 15.53 -14.99
N ASP A 365 -6.28 16.11 -15.85
CA ASP A 365 -6.56 16.38 -17.29
C ASP A 365 -5.57 15.66 -18.21
N GLY A 366 -4.61 14.94 -17.68
CA GLY A 366 -3.64 14.16 -18.45
C GLY A 366 -2.22 14.27 -17.89
N ASP A 367 -1.44 13.24 -18.16
CA ASP A 367 -0.01 13.19 -17.82
C ASP A 367 0.85 13.15 -19.08
N THR A 368 2.08 13.63 -18.97
CA THR A 368 3.06 13.62 -20.06
C THR A 368 4.37 13.01 -19.58
N ILE A 369 4.81 11.94 -20.24
CA ILE A 369 6.14 11.34 -20.02
C ILE A 369 7.11 11.94 -21.04
N THR A 370 8.20 12.50 -20.54
CA THR A 370 9.25 13.13 -21.35
C THR A 370 10.66 12.74 -20.90
N VAL A 371 11.65 13.09 -21.68
CA VAL A 371 13.07 12.96 -21.28
C VAL A 371 13.38 13.95 -20.16
N GLU A 372 14.14 13.54 -19.15
CA GLU A 372 14.61 14.40 -18.08
C GLU A 372 15.31 15.66 -18.63
N GLY A 373 15.09 16.80 -17.98
CA GLY A 373 15.59 18.09 -18.43
C GLY A 373 14.69 18.81 -19.44
N THR A 374 13.68 18.12 -20.01
CA THR A 374 12.66 18.77 -20.83
C THR A 374 11.52 19.24 -19.93
N THR A 375 11.12 20.51 -20.06
CA THR A 375 9.99 21.08 -19.32
C THR A 375 8.72 20.92 -20.12
N GLU A 376 7.69 20.36 -19.50
CA GLU A 376 6.35 20.24 -20.06
C GLU A 376 5.33 20.98 -19.19
N PRO A 377 4.16 21.37 -19.74
CA PRO A 377 3.09 21.97 -18.94
C PRO A 377 2.63 21.03 -17.82
N GLY A 378 2.47 21.57 -16.59
CA GLY A 378 2.02 20.80 -15.43
C GLY A 378 3.04 20.74 -14.30
N ARG A 379 2.76 19.92 -13.29
CA ARG A 379 3.67 19.69 -12.16
C ARG A 379 4.50 18.41 -12.38
N PRO A 380 5.83 18.45 -12.15
CA PRO A 380 6.65 17.23 -12.21
C PRO A 380 6.26 16.28 -11.06
N LEU A 381 6.28 14.97 -11.33
CA LEU A 381 5.91 13.95 -10.34
C LEU A 381 7.11 13.25 -9.72
N LEU A 382 8.24 13.11 -10.45
CA LEU A 382 9.46 12.51 -9.93
C LEU A 382 10.33 13.59 -9.26
N HIS A 383 10.69 13.35 -8.01
CA HIS A 383 11.55 14.23 -7.21
C HIS A 383 12.77 13.46 -6.70
N GLN A 384 13.92 14.10 -6.59
CA GLN A 384 15.10 13.48 -5.99
C GLN A 384 14.86 13.25 -4.50
N VAL A 385 14.95 11.98 -4.05
CA VAL A 385 14.73 11.56 -2.68
C VAL A 385 16.00 11.01 -2.00
N MET A 386 16.95 10.51 -2.82
CA MET A 386 18.31 10.20 -2.37
C MET A 386 19.33 10.80 -3.33
N ARG A 387 20.50 11.17 -2.78
CA ARG A 387 21.68 11.64 -3.51
C ARG A 387 22.93 10.99 -2.94
N ALA A 388 23.74 10.40 -3.79
CA ALA A 388 24.98 9.72 -3.39
C ALA A 388 24.77 8.79 -2.17
N GLY A 389 23.74 7.94 -2.24
CA GLY A 389 23.39 6.97 -1.18
C GLY A 389 22.77 7.55 0.08
N SER A 390 22.49 8.85 0.13
CA SER A 390 21.92 9.51 1.32
C SER A 390 20.59 10.18 1.01
N ARG A 391 19.64 10.13 1.96
CA ARG A 391 18.34 10.82 1.83
C ARG A 391 18.53 12.33 1.75
N VAL A 392 17.81 12.99 0.85
CA VAL A 392 17.89 14.44 0.67
C VAL A 392 17.03 15.22 1.69
N ALA A 393 16.08 14.55 2.32
CA ALA A 393 15.21 15.10 3.35
C ALA A 393 14.73 13.99 4.29
N PRO A 394 14.29 14.33 5.52
CA PRO A 394 13.61 13.37 6.40
C PRO A 394 12.34 12.81 5.75
N ASP A 395 11.96 11.60 6.15
CA ASP A 395 10.71 10.99 5.69
C ASP A 395 9.50 11.84 6.10
N PRO A 396 8.51 11.98 5.21
CA PRO A 396 7.27 12.62 5.57
C PRO A 396 6.51 11.77 6.60
N SER A 397 5.80 12.43 7.53
CA SER A 397 4.93 11.71 8.45
C SER A 397 3.82 10.96 7.73
N MET A 398 3.30 9.90 8.35
CA MET A 398 2.14 9.16 7.80
C MET A 398 0.93 10.08 7.55
N ASP A 399 0.71 11.10 8.38
CA ASP A 399 -0.36 12.09 8.19
C ASP A 399 -0.14 12.93 6.94
N THR A 400 1.11 13.35 6.67
CA THR A 400 1.46 14.07 5.43
C THR A 400 1.22 13.23 4.19
N ILE A 401 1.59 11.95 4.23
CA ILE A 401 1.36 11.02 3.13
C ILE A 401 -0.14 10.81 2.91
N ARG A 402 -0.88 10.57 3.99
CA ARG A 402 -2.34 10.39 3.98
C ARG A 402 -3.07 11.61 3.43
N GLN A 403 -2.66 12.82 3.82
CA GLN A 403 -3.21 14.06 3.31
C GLN A 403 -2.97 14.16 1.79
N ARG A 404 -1.77 13.84 1.30
CA ARG A 404 -1.46 13.82 -0.13
C ARG A 404 -2.34 12.83 -0.87
N ALA A 405 -2.52 11.61 -0.35
CA ALA A 405 -3.40 10.61 -0.93
C ALA A 405 -4.86 11.10 -1.01
N GLY A 406 -5.36 11.75 0.03
CA GLY A 406 -6.70 12.35 0.04
C GLY A 406 -6.87 13.43 -1.03
N LEU A 407 -5.88 14.32 -1.19
CA LEU A 407 -5.87 15.34 -2.24
C LEU A 407 -5.81 14.71 -3.64
N ALA A 408 -4.95 13.70 -3.83
CA ALA A 408 -4.83 12.99 -5.10
C ALA A 408 -6.13 12.28 -5.49
N LEU A 409 -6.84 11.68 -4.53
CA LEU A 409 -8.17 11.10 -4.75
C LEU A 409 -9.23 12.17 -5.05
N ALA A 410 -9.12 13.35 -4.42
CA ALA A 410 -10.02 14.46 -4.69
C ALA A 410 -9.82 15.06 -6.10
N GLU A 411 -8.61 15.05 -6.64
CA GLU A 411 -8.28 15.48 -8.00
C GLU A 411 -8.80 14.52 -9.10
N LEU A 412 -9.19 13.28 -8.77
CA LEU A 412 -9.69 12.32 -9.76
C LEU A 412 -10.99 12.80 -10.41
N PRO A 413 -11.11 12.75 -11.75
CA PRO A 413 -12.39 12.87 -12.43
C PRO A 413 -13.39 11.82 -11.96
N ASP A 414 -14.67 12.12 -12.02
CA ASP A 414 -15.72 11.20 -11.54
C ASP A 414 -15.69 9.85 -12.24
N THR A 415 -15.31 9.81 -13.52
CA THR A 415 -15.15 8.56 -14.29
C THR A 415 -14.09 7.63 -13.71
N LEU A 416 -12.97 8.17 -13.19
CA LEU A 416 -11.91 7.39 -12.59
C LEU A 416 -12.24 6.92 -11.16
N ARG A 417 -13.18 7.57 -10.48
CA ARG A 417 -13.61 7.23 -9.11
C ARG A 417 -14.59 6.06 -9.06
N ARG A 418 -15.19 5.69 -10.18
CA ARG A 418 -16.22 4.65 -10.25
C ARG A 418 -15.60 3.26 -10.19
N LEU A 419 -16.28 2.32 -9.50
CA LEU A 419 -15.87 0.92 -9.43
C LEU A 419 -16.40 0.08 -10.59
N ASP A 420 -17.54 0.47 -11.15
CA ASP A 420 -18.35 -0.29 -12.12
C ASP A 420 -17.97 0.01 -13.59
N GLN A 421 -17.02 0.91 -13.81
CA GLN A 421 -16.57 1.28 -15.15
C GLN A 421 -15.06 1.29 -15.23
N THR A 422 -14.52 0.82 -16.35
CA THR A 422 -13.13 1.06 -16.72
C THR A 422 -13.09 2.36 -17.51
N ALA A 423 -12.32 3.33 -17.00
CA ALA A 423 -12.12 4.61 -17.67
C ALA A 423 -10.66 4.73 -18.14
N SER A 424 -10.48 5.31 -19.31
CA SER A 424 -9.16 5.65 -19.83
C SER A 424 -8.70 6.99 -19.27
N TYR A 425 -7.42 7.10 -19.00
CA TYR A 425 -6.74 8.34 -18.67
C TYR A 425 -5.63 8.59 -19.69
N GLU A 426 -5.48 9.83 -20.13
CA GLU A 426 -4.49 10.19 -21.15
C GLU A 426 -3.09 10.27 -20.54
N VAL A 427 -2.19 9.43 -21.01
CA VAL A 427 -0.74 9.51 -20.73
C VAL A 427 -0.02 9.71 -22.06
N ARG A 428 0.41 10.94 -22.32
CA ARG A 428 1.07 11.33 -23.55
C ARG A 428 2.56 11.08 -23.49
N ILE A 429 3.13 10.58 -24.58
CA ILE A 429 4.57 10.46 -24.78
C ILE A 429 5.02 11.62 -25.68
N THR A 430 6.09 12.33 -25.28
CA THR A 430 6.60 13.46 -26.07
C THR A 430 7.34 13.02 -27.35
N GLU A 431 7.42 13.94 -28.30
CA GLU A 431 8.23 13.73 -29.52
C GLU A 431 9.70 13.51 -29.18
N ALA A 432 10.24 14.22 -28.18
CA ALA A 432 11.62 14.05 -27.72
C ALA A 432 11.90 12.61 -27.26
N LEU A 433 11.00 12.01 -26.47
CA LEU A 433 11.16 10.64 -26.02
C LEU A 433 10.96 9.62 -27.15
N THR A 434 10.04 9.90 -28.07
CA THR A 434 9.85 9.08 -29.28
C THR A 434 11.08 9.13 -30.19
N ALA A 435 11.67 10.30 -30.39
CA ALA A 435 12.90 10.46 -31.19
C ALA A 435 14.09 9.72 -30.55
N LEU A 436 14.23 9.79 -29.21
CA LEU A 436 15.27 9.04 -28.49
C LEU A 436 15.07 7.53 -28.68
N ALA A 437 13.84 7.02 -28.61
CA ALA A 437 13.55 5.61 -28.84
C ALA A 437 13.94 5.17 -30.27
N GLN A 438 13.60 5.99 -31.28
CA GLN A 438 13.98 5.73 -32.66
C GLN A 438 15.53 5.77 -32.88
N GLN A 439 16.20 6.66 -32.14
CA GLN A 439 17.67 6.74 -32.19
C GLN A 439 18.30 5.46 -31.63
N VAL A 440 17.84 4.98 -30.47
CA VAL A 440 18.30 3.72 -29.84
C VAL A 440 18.05 2.55 -30.80
N ASP A 441 16.87 2.48 -31.43
CA ASP A 441 16.52 1.39 -32.35
C ASP A 441 17.44 1.30 -33.61
N ARG A 442 18.04 2.42 -34.03
CA ARG A 442 18.96 2.44 -35.18
C ARG A 442 20.35 1.94 -34.82
N HIS A 443 20.75 1.91 -33.57
CA HIS A 443 22.08 1.54 -33.09
C HIS A 443 22.14 0.14 -32.47
N THR A 444 21.01 -0.56 -32.37
CA THR A 444 20.87 -1.94 -31.93
C THR A 444 20.19 -2.83 -32.97
#